data_90717856588c8531db342bbca77b1c55
#
_entry.id   90717856588c8531db342bbca77b1c55
#
_cell.length_a   1.000
_cell.length_b   1.000
_cell.length_c   1.000
_cell.angle_alpha   90.00
_cell.angle_beta   90.00
_cell.angle_gamma   90.00
#
_symmetry.space_group_name_H-M   'P 1'
#
loop_
_entity.id
_entity.type
_entity.pdbx_description
1 polymer ?
#
loop_
_entity_poly.entity_id
_entity_poly.type
_entity_poly.pdbx_seq_one_letter_code
_entity_poly.pdbx_strand_id
1 'polypeptide(L)'
;VMDSVSVKTTFKEVLAEKGIIFCSISEALRDFPELVKKYLGSVVPYTDNFYAALNAAVFSDGSFCYIPKGVRCPMELSTYFRINAEGTGQFERTLIVADEGAYVSYLEGCTAPRRDENQLHAAVVEIVVERDAEVKYSTVQNWYPGDKEGRGGIYNFVTKRGLCRPVSYTHR
;
A
#
# COMPACT_ATOMS: atom_id res chain seq x y z
N VAL A 1 9.48 2.35 -3.59
CA VAL A 1 9.87 2.03 -2.20
C VAL A 1 10.92 0.93 -2.25
N MET A 2 12.05 1.13 -1.62
CA MET A 2 13.14 0.14 -1.50
C MET A 2 13.43 -0.05 -0.02
N ASP A 3 13.46 -1.32 0.42
CA ASP A 3 13.76 -1.70 1.82
C ASP A 3 12.95 -0.86 2.82
N SER A 4 11.64 -0.73 2.59
CA SER A 4 10.69 0.04 3.40
C SER A 4 10.94 1.55 3.46
N VAL A 5 11.67 2.13 2.49
CA VAL A 5 11.90 3.57 2.38
C VAL A 5 11.41 4.08 1.02
N SER A 6 10.64 5.15 1.01
CA SER A 6 10.19 5.79 -0.23
C SER A 6 11.32 6.54 -0.91
N VAL A 7 11.54 6.23 -2.18
CA VAL A 7 12.65 6.80 -2.96
C VAL A 7 12.19 7.98 -3.82
N LYS A 8 11.04 7.85 -4.49
CA LYS A 8 10.53 8.89 -5.40
C LYS A 8 9.04 8.69 -5.67
N THR A 9 8.31 9.81 -5.73
CA THR A 9 6.94 9.90 -6.27
C THR A 9 6.95 10.75 -7.54
N THR A 10 6.38 10.25 -8.63
CA THR A 10 6.27 10.96 -9.91
C THR A 10 4.86 11.50 -10.11
N PHE A 11 4.70 12.50 -10.97
CA PHE A 11 3.41 13.14 -11.30
C PHE A 11 2.68 13.78 -10.11
N LYS A 12 3.36 14.03 -9.01
CA LYS A 12 2.76 14.58 -7.78
C LYS A 12 2.07 15.93 -8.02
N GLU A 13 2.70 16.81 -8.79
CA GLU A 13 2.17 18.14 -9.10
C GLU A 13 0.90 18.07 -9.96
N VAL A 14 0.91 17.25 -11.01
CA VAL A 14 -0.24 17.06 -11.91
C VAL A 14 -1.45 16.47 -11.17
N LEU A 15 -1.20 15.58 -10.21
CA LEU A 15 -2.26 15.02 -9.37
C LEU A 15 -2.78 16.04 -8.36
N ALA A 16 -1.88 16.88 -7.82
CA ALA A 16 -2.22 17.92 -6.85
C ALA A 16 -3.15 18.99 -7.44
N GLU A 17 -3.04 19.31 -8.75
CA GLU A 17 -3.97 20.22 -9.45
C GLU A 17 -5.44 19.76 -9.38
N LYS A 18 -5.67 18.46 -9.21
CA LYS A 18 -6.99 17.86 -9.00
C LYS A 18 -7.29 17.59 -7.52
N GLY A 19 -6.43 18.03 -6.62
CA GLY A 19 -6.54 17.76 -5.19
C GLY A 19 -6.22 16.32 -4.81
N ILE A 20 -5.71 15.50 -5.73
CA ILE A 20 -5.31 14.12 -5.46
C ILE A 20 -4.00 14.12 -4.69
N ILE A 21 -3.97 13.39 -3.58
CA ILE A 21 -2.75 13.17 -2.79
C ILE A 21 -2.22 11.79 -3.14
N PHE A 22 -0.98 11.74 -3.62
CA PHE A 22 -0.26 10.50 -3.86
C PHE A 22 1.19 10.69 -3.44
N CYS A 23 1.55 10.09 -2.31
CA CYS A 23 2.86 10.28 -1.68
C CYS A 23 3.21 9.11 -0.76
N SER A 24 4.35 9.16 -0.10
CA SER A 24 4.68 8.21 0.96
C SER A 24 3.82 8.45 2.21
N ILE A 25 3.70 7.42 3.06
CA ILE A 25 3.04 7.57 4.39
C ILE A 25 3.79 8.62 5.23
N SER A 26 5.12 8.65 5.17
CA SER A 26 5.93 9.62 5.90
C SER A 26 5.68 11.06 5.48
N GLU A 27 5.52 11.30 4.17
CA GLU A 27 5.10 12.62 3.66
C GLU A 27 3.67 12.95 4.09
N ALA A 28 2.75 11.97 3.99
CA ALA A 28 1.36 12.16 4.37
C ALA A 28 1.20 12.49 5.87
N LEU A 29 1.98 11.86 6.74
CA LEU A 29 2.00 12.15 8.18
C LEU A 29 2.44 13.59 8.47
N ARG A 30 3.38 14.13 7.70
CA ARG A 30 3.87 15.51 7.85
C ARG A 30 2.89 16.53 7.28
N ASP A 31 2.39 16.28 6.07
CA ASP A 31 1.68 17.28 5.26
C ASP A 31 0.15 17.18 5.40
N PHE A 32 -0.39 15.98 5.75
CA PHE A 32 -1.82 15.68 5.86
C PHE A 32 -2.15 14.83 7.11
N PRO A 33 -1.66 15.20 8.31
CA PRO A 33 -1.75 14.36 9.51
C PRO A 33 -3.19 13.97 9.89
N GLU A 34 -4.16 14.86 9.67
CA GLU A 34 -5.55 14.60 10.03
C GLU A 34 -6.20 13.51 9.15
N LEU A 35 -5.85 13.47 7.85
CA LEU A 35 -6.31 12.40 6.96
C LEU A 35 -5.71 11.05 7.37
N VAL A 36 -4.41 11.03 7.62
CA VAL A 36 -3.73 9.78 8.04
C VAL A 36 -4.30 9.30 9.36
N LYS A 37 -4.44 10.18 10.35
CA LYS A 37 -5.00 9.86 11.67
C LYS A 37 -6.44 9.32 11.58
N LYS A 38 -7.24 9.83 10.65
CA LYS A 38 -8.63 9.39 10.45
C LYS A 38 -8.72 7.97 9.89
N TYR A 39 -7.82 7.60 8.96
CA TYR A 39 -7.99 6.40 8.16
C TYR A 39 -6.99 5.29 8.45
N LEU A 40 -5.76 5.60 8.87
CA LEU A 40 -4.72 4.60 9.11
C LEU A 40 -5.11 3.68 10.28
N GLY A 41 -5.09 2.37 10.02
CA GLY A 41 -5.51 1.37 11.01
C GLY A 41 -7.03 1.24 11.19
N SER A 42 -7.83 1.98 10.42
CA SER A 42 -9.29 1.93 10.52
C SER A 42 -9.92 0.69 9.89
N VAL A 43 -9.22 0.08 8.93
CA VAL A 43 -9.69 -1.11 8.18
C VAL A 43 -8.94 -2.35 8.61
N VAL A 44 -7.63 -2.22 8.85
CA VAL A 44 -6.78 -3.28 9.39
C VAL A 44 -6.15 -2.80 10.70
N PRO A 45 -6.84 -2.96 11.83
CA PRO A 45 -6.29 -2.62 13.13
C PRO A 45 -5.15 -3.59 13.50
N TYR A 46 -4.29 -3.19 14.44
CA TYR A 46 -3.21 -4.05 14.94
C TYR A 46 -3.72 -5.35 15.58
N THR A 47 -4.99 -5.43 15.93
CA THR A 47 -5.65 -6.61 16.51
C THR A 47 -6.16 -7.61 15.46
N ASP A 48 -6.05 -7.30 14.14
CA ASP A 48 -6.60 -8.16 13.09
C ASP A 48 -5.94 -9.55 13.06
N ASN A 49 -4.61 -9.57 13.07
CA ASN A 49 -3.81 -10.80 13.14
C ASN A 49 -2.37 -10.50 13.56
N PHE A 50 -1.58 -11.57 13.80
CA PHE A 50 -0.18 -11.45 14.24
C PHE A 50 0.68 -10.58 13.31
N TYR A 51 0.59 -10.78 12.00
CA TYR A 51 1.40 -10.03 11.03
C TYR A 51 0.93 -8.59 10.85
N ALA A 52 -0.37 -8.32 11.03
CA ALA A 52 -0.89 -6.95 11.10
C ALA A 52 -0.37 -6.22 12.33
N ALA A 53 -0.31 -6.91 13.49
CA ALA A 53 0.29 -6.37 14.70
C ALA A 53 1.79 -6.07 14.52
N LEU A 54 2.53 -7.03 13.95
CA LEU A 54 3.96 -6.85 13.64
C LEU A 54 4.17 -5.68 12.68
N ASN A 55 3.42 -5.62 11.57
CA ASN A 55 3.48 -4.50 10.64
C ASN A 55 3.20 -3.17 11.35
N ALA A 56 2.13 -3.08 12.15
CA ALA A 56 1.78 -1.86 12.87
C ALA A 56 2.87 -1.38 13.83
N ALA A 57 3.66 -2.31 14.39
CA ALA A 57 4.74 -1.98 15.32
C ALA A 57 6.03 -1.50 14.63
N VAL A 58 6.30 -1.98 13.40
CA VAL A 58 7.63 -1.80 12.78
C VAL A 58 7.60 -1.22 11.35
N PHE A 59 6.44 -0.97 10.75
CA PHE A 59 6.43 -0.35 9.41
C PHE A 59 7.06 1.05 9.48
N SER A 60 7.91 1.37 8.52
CA SER A 60 8.62 2.64 8.47
C SER A 60 8.09 3.58 7.40
N ASP A 61 7.53 3.03 6.33
CA ASP A 61 6.95 3.81 5.23
C ASP A 61 5.95 2.96 4.42
N GLY A 62 5.43 3.55 3.36
CA GLY A 62 4.47 2.92 2.48
C GLY A 62 3.87 3.92 1.51
N SER A 63 2.68 3.61 1.00
CA SER A 63 1.99 4.46 0.04
C SER A 63 0.70 5.03 0.61
N PHE A 64 0.51 6.32 0.42
CA PHE A 64 -0.73 7.03 0.73
C PHE A 64 -1.35 7.60 -0.54
N CYS A 65 -2.62 7.25 -0.76
CA CYS A 65 -3.41 7.73 -1.89
C CYS A 65 -4.77 8.23 -1.39
N TYR A 66 -5.09 9.50 -1.65
CA TYR A 66 -6.39 10.07 -1.36
C TYR A 66 -6.96 10.72 -2.61
N ILE A 67 -8.14 10.31 -3.02
CA ILE A 67 -8.88 10.87 -4.14
C ILE A 67 -10.06 11.67 -3.59
N PRO A 68 -10.11 12.98 -3.83
CA PRO A 68 -11.17 13.84 -3.31
C PRO A 68 -12.55 13.51 -3.89
N LYS A 69 -13.57 13.95 -3.18
CA LYS A 69 -14.98 13.80 -3.57
C LYS A 69 -15.25 14.20 -5.03
N GLY A 70 -15.86 13.29 -5.79
CA GLY A 70 -16.27 13.47 -7.18
C GLY A 70 -15.12 13.49 -8.20
N VAL A 71 -13.88 13.27 -7.77
CA VAL A 71 -12.71 13.28 -8.64
C VAL A 71 -12.45 11.92 -9.24
N ARG A 72 -12.32 11.85 -10.56
CA ARG A 72 -11.82 10.66 -11.25
C ARG A 72 -10.34 10.82 -11.54
N CYS A 73 -9.53 9.92 -10.99
CA CYS A 73 -8.09 9.94 -11.24
C CYS A 73 -7.82 9.76 -12.74
N PRO A 74 -7.06 10.66 -13.38
CA PRO A 74 -6.90 10.67 -14.83
C PRO A 74 -5.98 9.56 -15.36
N MET A 75 -5.25 8.89 -14.48
CA MET A 75 -4.29 7.84 -14.83
C MET A 75 -4.30 6.73 -13.79
N GLU A 76 -3.80 5.57 -14.16
CA GLU A 76 -3.51 4.52 -13.18
C GLU A 76 -2.32 4.95 -12.31
N LEU A 77 -2.50 4.85 -11.00
CA LEU A 77 -1.43 5.06 -10.03
C LEU A 77 -0.73 3.73 -9.76
N SER A 78 0.57 3.77 -9.54
CA SER A 78 1.30 2.56 -9.20
C SER A 78 2.38 2.81 -8.15
N THR A 79 2.51 1.85 -7.23
CA THR A 79 3.62 1.79 -6.29
C THR A 79 4.41 0.51 -6.50
N TYR A 80 5.72 0.62 -6.50
CA TYR A 80 6.62 -0.51 -6.63
C TYR A 80 7.45 -0.67 -5.36
N PHE A 81 7.34 -1.86 -4.76
CA PHE A 81 8.07 -2.25 -3.56
C PHE A 81 9.15 -3.24 -3.92
N ARG A 82 10.38 -3.00 -3.46
CA ARG A 82 11.51 -3.88 -3.69
C ARG A 82 12.28 -4.11 -2.40
N ILE A 83 12.44 -5.37 -2.02
CA ILE A 83 13.40 -5.80 -1.01
C ILE A 83 14.76 -5.90 -1.69
N ASN A 84 15.77 -5.26 -1.16
CA ASN A 84 17.11 -5.27 -1.75
C ASN A 84 18.21 -5.56 -0.72
N ALA A 85 18.05 -5.19 0.55
CA ALA A 85 19.02 -5.46 1.61
C ALA A 85 18.99 -6.92 2.07
N GLU A 86 20.15 -7.44 2.47
CA GLU A 86 20.32 -8.78 3.05
C GLU A 86 19.90 -8.81 4.52
N GLY A 87 19.39 -9.94 5.00
CA GLY A 87 19.04 -10.15 6.40
C GLY A 87 17.96 -9.21 6.93
N THR A 88 17.17 -8.60 6.04
CA THR A 88 16.12 -7.65 6.42
C THR A 88 14.73 -8.14 6.02
N GLY A 89 13.73 -7.76 6.83
CA GLY A 89 12.33 -7.84 6.45
C GLY A 89 11.85 -6.55 5.80
N GLN A 90 10.81 -6.64 4.98
CA GLN A 90 10.09 -5.48 4.47
C GLN A 90 8.71 -5.39 5.09
N PHE A 91 8.44 -4.24 5.69
CA PHE A 91 7.19 -3.94 6.38
C PHE A 91 6.65 -2.62 5.83
N GLU A 92 5.74 -2.70 4.89
CA GLU A 92 5.11 -1.52 4.32
C GLU A 92 3.61 -1.50 4.58
N ARG A 93 3.03 -0.30 4.50
CA ARG A 93 1.61 -0.09 4.65
C ARG A 93 1.08 0.80 3.53
N THR A 94 0.10 0.30 2.79
CA THR A 94 -0.59 1.05 1.74
C THR A 94 -1.96 1.46 2.26
N LEU A 95 -2.27 2.76 2.16
CA LEU A 95 -3.57 3.32 2.50
C LEU A 95 -4.15 4.05 1.28
N ILE A 96 -5.27 3.55 0.77
CA ILE A 96 -6.00 4.12 -0.36
C ILE A 96 -7.37 4.57 0.14
N VAL A 97 -7.70 5.85 -0.07
CA VAL A 97 -8.98 6.44 0.28
C VAL A 97 -9.60 7.07 -0.95
N ALA A 98 -10.73 6.54 -1.39
CA ALA A 98 -11.56 7.15 -2.41
C ALA A 98 -12.79 7.78 -1.73
N ASP A 99 -12.85 9.11 -1.73
CA ASP A 99 -13.97 9.87 -1.16
C ASP A 99 -15.22 9.73 -2.03
N GLU A 100 -16.36 10.26 -1.59
CA GLU A 100 -17.66 10.09 -2.26
C GLU A 100 -17.60 10.37 -3.77
N GLY A 101 -18.05 9.40 -4.58
CA GLY A 101 -18.08 9.50 -6.04
C GLY A 101 -16.71 9.53 -6.72
N ALA A 102 -15.64 9.25 -5.99
CA ALA A 102 -14.28 9.24 -6.52
C ALA A 102 -13.97 7.96 -7.31
N TYR A 103 -12.97 8.03 -8.18
CA TYR A 103 -12.46 6.87 -8.92
C TYR A 103 -10.94 6.82 -8.93
N VAL A 104 -10.39 5.62 -8.72
CA VAL A 104 -8.96 5.37 -8.92
C VAL A 104 -8.69 3.93 -9.38
N SER A 105 -7.76 3.77 -10.33
CA SER A 105 -7.10 2.50 -10.63
C SER A 105 -5.70 2.52 -10.02
N TYR A 106 -5.38 1.50 -9.22
CA TYR A 106 -4.13 1.41 -8.47
C TYR A 106 -3.48 0.04 -8.67
N LEU A 107 -2.20 0.06 -9.07
CA LEU A 107 -1.38 -1.12 -9.26
C LEU A 107 -0.26 -1.16 -8.21
N GLU A 108 -0.15 -2.26 -7.49
CA GLU A 108 0.94 -2.52 -6.56
C GLU A 108 1.86 -3.62 -7.09
N GLY A 109 3.13 -3.31 -7.25
CA GLY A 109 4.16 -4.25 -7.64
C GLY A 109 5.12 -4.55 -6.50
N CYS A 110 5.39 -5.84 -6.24
CA CYS A 110 6.31 -6.27 -5.19
C CYS A 110 7.30 -7.28 -5.76
N THR A 111 8.60 -7.08 -5.51
CA THR A 111 9.65 -8.02 -5.92
C THR A 111 10.77 -8.11 -4.91
N ALA A 112 11.50 -9.24 -4.95
CA ALA A 112 12.78 -9.41 -4.26
C ALA A 112 13.79 -10.13 -5.16
N PRO A 113 15.11 -9.87 -5.01
CA PRO A 113 16.13 -10.62 -5.70
C PRO A 113 16.21 -12.06 -5.17
N ARG A 114 16.84 -12.93 -5.93
CA ARG A 114 17.20 -14.28 -5.47
C ARG A 114 18.30 -14.17 -4.42
N ARG A 115 18.11 -14.86 -3.29
CA ARG A 115 19.09 -14.96 -2.23
C ARG A 115 19.04 -16.35 -1.61
N ASP A 116 20.17 -16.80 -1.05
CA ASP A 116 20.27 -18.06 -0.32
C ASP A 116 19.73 -17.95 1.11
N GLU A 117 19.37 -16.75 1.54
CA GLU A 117 18.74 -16.46 2.83
C GLU A 117 17.25 -16.27 2.69
N ASN A 118 16.49 -16.69 3.71
CA ASN A 118 15.06 -16.41 3.77
C ASN A 118 14.81 -14.92 4.06
N GLN A 119 13.84 -14.35 3.38
CA GLN A 119 13.40 -12.99 3.57
C GLN A 119 11.95 -12.95 4.06
N LEU A 120 11.61 -11.96 4.87
CA LEU A 120 10.25 -11.73 5.35
C LEU A 120 9.65 -10.49 4.69
N HIS A 121 8.47 -10.67 4.11
CA HIS A 121 7.63 -9.58 3.66
C HIS A 121 6.30 -9.63 4.42
N ALA A 122 6.03 -8.62 5.21
CA ALA A 122 4.77 -8.49 5.94
C ALA A 122 4.14 -7.12 5.66
N ALA A 123 3.19 -7.08 4.74
CA ALA A 123 2.55 -5.87 4.28
C ALA A 123 1.09 -5.77 4.73
N VAL A 124 0.60 -4.53 4.83
CA VAL A 124 -0.80 -4.25 5.06
C VAL A 124 -1.32 -3.29 4.00
N VAL A 125 -2.46 -3.61 3.41
CA VAL A 125 -3.17 -2.74 2.48
C VAL A 125 -4.57 -2.46 3.01
N GLU A 126 -4.86 -1.19 3.22
CA GLU A 126 -6.15 -0.67 3.64
C GLU A 126 -6.78 0.14 2.50
N ILE A 127 -8.01 -0.18 2.14
CA ILE A 127 -8.75 0.52 1.10
C ILE A 127 -10.07 1.00 1.72
N VAL A 128 -10.32 2.31 1.67
CA VAL A 128 -11.58 2.92 2.08
C VAL A 128 -12.28 3.43 0.83
N VAL A 129 -13.49 2.94 0.61
CA VAL A 129 -14.32 3.31 -0.55
C VAL A 129 -15.60 3.93 -0.02
N GLU A 130 -15.70 5.26 -0.10
CA GLU A 130 -16.86 6.00 0.35
C GLU A 130 -18.03 5.85 -0.65
N ARG A 131 -19.19 6.38 -0.30
CA ARG A 131 -20.42 6.25 -1.09
C ARG A 131 -20.20 6.64 -2.56
N ASP A 132 -20.71 5.81 -3.49
CA ASP A 132 -20.64 5.99 -4.95
C ASP A 132 -19.20 6.05 -5.50
N ALA A 133 -18.18 5.75 -4.69
CA ALA A 133 -16.80 5.68 -5.15
C ALA A 133 -16.47 4.30 -5.74
N GLU A 134 -15.43 4.28 -6.58
CA GLU A 134 -14.94 3.07 -7.23
C GLU A 134 -13.42 2.99 -7.10
N VAL A 135 -12.90 1.88 -6.60
CA VAL A 135 -11.47 1.58 -6.55
C VAL A 135 -11.19 0.29 -7.28
N LYS A 136 -10.37 0.35 -8.32
CA LYS A 136 -9.78 -0.82 -8.96
C LYS A 136 -8.38 -1.02 -8.38
N TYR A 137 -8.19 -2.08 -7.61
CA TYR A 137 -6.90 -2.43 -7.03
C TYR A 137 -6.36 -3.70 -7.66
N SER A 138 -5.12 -3.63 -8.16
CA SER A 138 -4.42 -4.77 -8.75
C SER A 138 -3.05 -4.94 -8.08
N THR A 139 -2.58 -6.19 -7.97
CA THR A 139 -1.25 -6.46 -7.44
C THR A 139 -0.50 -7.45 -8.31
N VAL A 140 0.78 -7.19 -8.53
CA VAL A 140 1.73 -8.10 -9.18
C VAL A 140 2.84 -8.40 -8.19
N GLN A 141 3.00 -9.68 -7.86
CA GLN A 141 4.03 -10.14 -6.94
C GLN A 141 4.95 -11.13 -7.66
N ASN A 142 6.24 -10.87 -7.63
CA ASN A 142 7.26 -11.73 -8.21
C ASN A 142 8.28 -12.10 -7.15
N TRP A 143 8.08 -13.28 -6.55
CA TRP A 143 8.89 -13.77 -5.46
C TRP A 143 9.69 -15.01 -5.87
N TYR A 144 10.92 -15.08 -5.38
CA TYR A 144 11.74 -16.29 -5.49
C TYR A 144 11.30 -17.30 -4.42
N PRO A 145 10.92 -18.53 -4.80
CA PRO A 145 10.41 -19.51 -3.83
C PRO A 145 11.49 -20.24 -3.01
N GLY A 146 12.75 -19.99 -3.28
CA GLY A 146 13.88 -20.78 -2.77
C GLY A 146 14.45 -21.74 -3.81
N ASP A 147 15.57 -22.39 -3.48
CA ASP A 147 16.20 -23.40 -4.33
C ASP A 147 15.56 -24.80 -4.12
N LYS A 148 16.07 -25.80 -4.84
CA LYS A 148 15.56 -27.19 -4.76
C LYS A 148 15.86 -27.84 -3.40
N GLU A 149 16.84 -27.34 -2.68
CA GLU A 149 17.23 -27.76 -1.33
C GLU A 149 16.45 -27.02 -0.23
N GLY A 150 15.54 -26.11 -0.61
CA GLY A 150 14.72 -25.33 0.32
C GLY A 150 15.46 -24.15 0.96
N ARG A 151 16.56 -23.68 0.36
CA ARG A 151 17.31 -22.51 0.85
C ARG A 151 16.82 -21.25 0.19
N GLY A 152 16.83 -20.14 0.92
CA GLY A 152 16.36 -18.86 0.45
C GLY A 152 14.83 -18.79 0.31
N GLY A 153 14.36 -17.84 -0.47
CA GLY A 153 12.94 -17.61 -0.71
C GLY A 153 12.34 -16.53 0.18
N ILE A 154 11.04 -16.32 0.03
CA ILE A 154 10.30 -15.26 0.74
C ILE A 154 9.15 -15.84 1.54
N TYR A 155 9.09 -15.49 2.82
CA TYR A 155 7.88 -15.59 3.62
C TYR A 155 7.03 -14.35 3.39
N ASN A 156 5.94 -14.51 2.64
CA ASN A 156 5.08 -13.41 2.21
C ASN A 156 3.74 -13.43 2.95
N PHE A 157 3.59 -12.54 3.93
CA PHE A 157 2.37 -12.38 4.72
C PHE A 157 1.75 -11.02 4.45
N VAL A 158 0.66 -10.99 3.70
CA VAL A 158 0.00 -9.75 3.31
C VAL A 158 -1.45 -9.75 3.77
N THR A 159 -1.83 -8.74 4.53
CA THR A 159 -3.20 -8.49 4.94
C THR A 159 -3.78 -7.36 4.10
N LYS A 160 -4.77 -7.67 3.26
CA LYS A 160 -5.46 -6.69 2.40
C LYS A 160 -6.94 -6.66 2.75
N ARG A 161 -7.46 -5.48 3.08
CA ARG A 161 -8.87 -5.26 3.42
C ARG A 161 -9.42 -4.03 2.71
N GLY A 162 -10.65 -4.14 2.22
CA GLY A 162 -11.43 -3.04 1.71
C GLY A 162 -12.67 -2.79 2.58
N LEU A 163 -12.89 -1.55 2.98
CA LEU A 163 -14.11 -1.08 3.61
C LEU A 163 -14.93 -0.34 2.56
N CYS A 164 -16.01 -0.96 2.10
CA CYS A 164 -16.97 -0.32 1.19
C CYS A 164 -18.13 0.24 2.00
N ARG A 165 -18.35 1.56 1.92
CA ARG A 165 -19.52 2.21 2.48
C ARG A 165 -20.76 1.89 1.60
N PRO A 166 -21.99 2.04 2.11
CA PRO A 166 -23.19 1.75 1.31
C PRO A 166 -23.15 2.42 -0.07
N VAL A 167 -23.48 1.64 -1.12
CA VAL A 167 -23.46 2.05 -2.54
C VAL A 167 -22.06 2.38 -3.07
N SER A 168 -21.01 1.79 -2.52
CA SER A 168 -19.64 1.87 -3.06
C SER A 168 -19.25 0.58 -3.79
N TYR A 169 -18.19 0.64 -4.61
CA TYR A 169 -17.77 -0.49 -5.43
C TYR A 169 -16.24 -0.63 -5.47
N THR A 170 -15.75 -1.87 -5.37
CA THR A 170 -14.31 -2.18 -5.48
C THR A 170 -14.08 -3.41 -6.34
N HIS A 171 -13.11 -3.33 -7.23
CA HIS A 171 -12.57 -4.46 -8.00
C HIS A 171 -11.24 -4.92 -7.42
N ARG A 172 -11.06 -6.23 -7.38
CA ARG A 172 -9.82 -6.88 -6.97
C ARG A 172 -9.21 -7.68 -8.12
#